data_338c1c0c89ea0aad458d8eb635d9d3bd
#
_entry.id   338c1c0c89ea0aad458d8eb635d9d3bd
#
_cell.length_a   1.000
_cell.length_b   1.000
_cell.length_c   1.000
_cell.angle_alpha   90.00
_cell.angle_beta   90.00
_cell.angle_gamma   90.00
#
_symmetry.space_group_name_H-M   'P 1'
#
loop_
_entity.id
_entity.type
_entity.pdbx_description
1 polymer ?
#
loop_
_entity_poly.entity_id
_entity_poly.type
_entity_poly.pdbx_seq_one_letter_code
_entity_poly.pdbx_strand_id
1 'polypeptide(L)'
;MSTLRLNETERASYLLTGPASRAALAAAGLPVPEQLLTAEERPGALVARTGRDEYMAMLKAGHPAPQDEWCFRRYDCVFELAGRGWVELMTHLCQYDFRQLQPGDWLMTSAAGVSCWLYHEIESGNLLIGADPGYRHYLIETFSAVLDDLSATRNPTGGAS
;
A
#
# COMPACT_ATOMS: atom_id res chain seq x y z
N MET A 1 15.15 6.24 18.02
CA MET A 1 14.45 5.10 17.39
C MET A 1 13.12 5.58 16.85
N SER A 2 12.88 5.39 15.58
CA SER A 2 11.59 5.72 14.97
C SER A 2 10.54 4.73 15.47
N THR A 3 9.56 5.23 16.21
CA THR A 3 8.42 4.43 16.68
C THR A 3 7.54 4.08 15.49
N LEU A 4 7.07 2.83 15.41
CA LEU A 4 6.13 2.40 14.37
C LEU A 4 4.81 3.19 14.48
N ARG A 5 4.33 3.70 13.36
CA ARG A 5 3.12 4.51 13.26
C ARG A 5 2.28 4.10 12.08
N LEU A 6 0.97 4.15 12.26
CA LEU A 6 0.00 4.05 11.19
C LEU A 6 -0.44 5.46 10.79
N ASN A 7 -0.18 5.83 9.55
CA ASN A 7 -0.62 7.10 8.97
C ASN A 7 -1.62 6.81 7.85
N GLU A 8 -2.65 7.63 7.75
CA GLU A 8 -3.49 7.64 6.55
C GLU A 8 -2.87 8.58 5.52
N THR A 9 -2.83 8.17 4.26
CA THR A 9 -2.26 8.98 3.17
C THR A 9 -3.27 9.16 2.06
N GLU A 10 -3.37 10.37 1.54
CA GLU A 10 -4.25 10.66 0.41
C GLU A 10 -3.54 10.36 -0.91
N ARG A 11 -4.12 9.46 -1.69
CA ARG A 11 -3.69 9.16 -3.04
C ARG A 11 -4.90 9.03 -3.95
N ALA A 12 -4.82 9.63 -5.13
CA ALA A 12 -5.80 9.41 -6.17
C ALA A 12 -5.53 8.06 -6.84
N SER A 13 -6.44 7.11 -6.69
CA SER A 13 -6.30 5.75 -7.24
C SER A 13 -7.12 5.56 -8.51
N TYR A 14 -6.54 4.89 -9.49
CA TYR A 14 -7.17 4.58 -10.78
C TYR A 14 -6.95 3.12 -11.14
N LEU A 15 -7.96 2.51 -11.74
CA LEU A 15 -7.86 1.22 -12.42
C LEU A 15 -7.92 1.47 -13.92
N LEU A 16 -6.89 1.05 -14.64
CA LEU A 16 -6.86 1.07 -16.09
C LEU A 16 -6.95 -0.36 -16.61
N THR A 17 -7.86 -0.60 -17.56
CA THR A 17 -8.00 -1.90 -18.19
C THR A 17 -8.01 -1.75 -19.70
N GLY A 18 -7.78 -2.87 -20.41
CA GLY A 18 -7.87 -2.92 -21.87
C GLY A 18 -6.59 -2.51 -22.61
N PRO A 19 -6.60 -2.66 -23.93
CA PRO A 19 -5.38 -2.58 -24.76
C PRO A 19 -4.73 -1.19 -24.80
N ALA A 20 -5.48 -0.12 -24.50
CA ALA A 20 -4.96 1.24 -24.49
C ALA A 20 -4.35 1.67 -23.15
N SER A 21 -4.41 0.84 -22.11
CA SER A 21 -3.96 1.19 -20.76
C SER A 21 -2.49 1.60 -20.70
N ARG A 22 -1.61 0.89 -21.39
CA ARG A 22 -0.17 1.22 -21.44
C ARG A 22 0.09 2.60 -22.07
N ALA A 23 -0.59 2.88 -23.18
CA ALA A 23 -0.46 4.16 -23.88
C ALA A 23 -1.01 5.33 -23.03
N ALA A 24 -2.12 5.12 -22.32
CA ALA A 24 -2.69 6.10 -21.42
C ALA A 24 -1.76 6.44 -20.25
N LEU A 25 -1.12 5.45 -19.65
CA LEU A 25 -0.11 5.65 -18.59
C LEU A 25 1.08 6.45 -19.13
N ALA A 26 1.65 6.04 -20.28
CA ALA A 26 2.79 6.72 -20.90
C ALA A 26 2.47 8.18 -21.26
N ALA A 27 1.28 8.44 -21.80
CA ALA A 27 0.82 9.80 -22.15
C ALA A 27 0.68 10.71 -20.92
N ALA A 28 0.35 10.15 -19.75
CA ALA A 28 0.29 10.87 -18.47
C ALA A 28 1.65 11.00 -17.78
N GLY A 29 2.73 10.52 -18.38
CA GLY A 29 4.09 10.53 -17.80
C GLY A 29 4.27 9.54 -16.63
N LEU A 30 3.40 8.53 -16.56
CA LEU A 30 3.42 7.51 -15.52
C LEU A 30 4.32 6.33 -15.88
N PRO A 31 4.86 5.61 -14.89
CA PRO A 31 5.56 4.36 -15.15
C PRO A 31 4.63 3.32 -15.79
N VAL A 32 5.22 2.41 -16.56
CA VAL A 32 4.49 1.29 -17.17
C VAL A 32 5.21 -0.01 -16.82
N PRO A 33 4.91 -0.65 -15.68
CA PRO A 33 5.53 -1.90 -15.29
C PRO A 33 5.34 -3.00 -16.36
N GLU A 34 6.42 -3.69 -16.73
CA GLU A 34 6.37 -4.71 -17.77
C GLU A 34 5.98 -6.09 -17.24
N GLN A 35 6.40 -6.41 -16.02
CA GLN A 35 6.12 -7.72 -15.42
C GLN A 35 4.82 -7.71 -14.64
N LEU A 36 4.09 -8.82 -14.69
CA LEU A 36 2.88 -9.03 -13.90
C LEU A 36 3.20 -9.01 -12.41
N LEU A 37 2.28 -8.42 -11.63
CA LEU A 37 2.36 -8.31 -10.17
C LEU A 37 3.64 -7.61 -9.69
N THR A 38 4.10 -6.66 -10.48
CA THR A 38 5.18 -5.74 -10.10
C THR A 38 4.69 -4.30 -10.11
N ALA A 39 5.39 -3.43 -9.41
CA ALA A 39 5.12 -2.00 -9.39
C ALA A 39 6.38 -1.20 -9.69
N GLU A 40 6.18 -0.02 -10.22
CA GLU A 40 7.22 0.99 -10.43
C GLU A 40 6.82 2.29 -9.77
N GLU A 41 7.78 2.88 -9.06
CA GLU A 41 7.61 4.15 -8.36
C GLU A 41 8.39 5.26 -9.07
N ARG A 42 7.76 6.43 -9.17
CA ARG A 42 8.38 7.71 -9.53
C ARG A 42 7.90 8.77 -8.54
N PRO A 43 8.56 9.94 -8.44
CA PRO A 43 8.08 11.01 -7.57
C PRO A 43 6.60 11.32 -7.79
N GLY A 44 5.80 11.10 -6.76
CA GLY A 44 4.35 11.34 -6.78
C GLY A 44 3.49 10.28 -7.46
N ALA A 45 4.05 9.20 -7.98
CA ALA A 45 3.31 8.17 -8.70
C ALA A 45 3.80 6.76 -8.38
N LEU A 46 2.88 5.86 -8.12
CA LEU A 46 3.11 4.42 -8.00
C LEU A 46 2.17 3.73 -8.97
N VAL A 47 2.68 2.90 -9.85
CA VAL A 47 1.88 2.11 -10.80
C VAL A 47 2.22 0.64 -10.65
N ALA A 48 1.21 -0.18 -10.47
CA ALA A 48 1.33 -1.64 -10.42
C ALA A 48 0.64 -2.28 -11.63
N ARG A 49 1.24 -3.31 -12.18
CA ARG A 49 0.61 -4.16 -13.20
C ARG A 49 -0.09 -5.33 -12.53
N THR A 50 -1.42 -5.31 -12.54
CA THR A 50 -2.26 -6.29 -11.84
C THR A 50 -2.83 -7.38 -12.73
N GLY A 51 -2.78 -7.17 -14.04
CA GLY A 51 -3.24 -8.12 -15.05
C GLY A 51 -2.52 -7.96 -16.38
N ARG A 52 -2.92 -8.73 -17.39
CA ARG A 52 -2.30 -8.67 -18.71
C ARG A 52 -2.34 -7.25 -19.31
N ASP A 53 -3.54 -6.66 -19.32
CA ASP A 53 -3.80 -5.29 -19.78
C ASP A 53 -4.52 -4.52 -18.67
N GLU A 54 -4.05 -4.67 -17.43
CA GLU A 54 -4.63 -4.06 -16.24
C GLU A 54 -3.56 -3.47 -15.35
N TYR A 55 -3.80 -2.23 -14.92
CA TYR A 55 -2.89 -1.47 -14.08
C TYR A 55 -3.64 -0.72 -12.99
N MET A 56 -3.02 -0.61 -11.84
CA MET A 56 -3.46 0.28 -10.77
C MET A 56 -2.45 1.43 -10.63
N ALA A 57 -2.95 2.66 -10.67
CA ALA A 57 -2.13 3.85 -10.48
C ALA A 57 -2.56 4.58 -9.20
N MET A 58 -1.61 4.87 -8.32
CA MET A 58 -1.80 5.64 -7.09
C MET A 58 -0.98 6.92 -7.19
N LEU A 59 -1.65 8.06 -7.23
CA LEU A 59 -1.07 9.35 -7.51
C LEU A 59 -1.19 10.30 -6.32
N LYS A 60 -0.11 11.00 -5.98
CA LYS A 60 -0.14 12.12 -5.05
C LYS A 60 -0.83 13.32 -5.67
N ALA A 61 -1.31 14.24 -4.85
CA ALA A 61 -1.95 15.47 -5.30
C ALA A 61 -1.08 16.23 -6.32
N GLY A 62 -1.72 16.76 -7.35
CA GLY A 62 -1.06 17.52 -8.43
C GLY A 62 -0.49 16.69 -9.57
N HIS A 63 -0.49 15.37 -9.48
CA HIS A 63 -0.08 14.53 -10.61
C HIS A 63 -1.23 14.38 -11.62
N PRO A 64 -0.98 14.54 -12.95
CA PRO A 64 -2.00 14.33 -13.96
C PRO A 64 -2.56 12.91 -13.93
N ALA A 65 -3.88 12.80 -14.00
CA ALA A 65 -4.56 11.52 -14.11
C ALA A 65 -4.39 10.94 -15.54
N PRO A 66 -4.26 9.62 -15.69
CA PRO A 66 -4.32 9.00 -16.99
C PRO A 66 -5.71 9.17 -17.60
N GLN A 67 -5.77 9.34 -18.93
CA GLN A 67 -7.00 9.57 -19.67
C GLN A 67 -7.23 8.43 -20.64
N ASP A 68 -8.26 7.66 -20.40
CA ASP A 68 -8.73 6.60 -21.30
C ASP A 68 -10.18 6.24 -20.99
N GLU A 69 -10.88 5.71 -21.97
CA GLU A 69 -12.26 5.20 -21.86
C GLU A 69 -12.39 4.12 -20.77
N TRP A 70 -11.35 3.32 -20.59
CA TRP A 70 -11.29 2.23 -19.62
C TRP A 70 -10.42 2.57 -18.40
N CYS A 71 -10.33 3.83 -18.07
CA CYS A 71 -9.69 4.33 -16.85
C CYS A 71 -10.77 4.70 -15.82
N PHE A 72 -10.81 4.00 -14.71
CA PHE A 72 -11.81 4.16 -13.66
C PHE A 72 -11.20 4.72 -12.39
N ARG A 73 -11.83 5.77 -11.85
CA ARG A 73 -11.46 6.31 -10.55
C ARG A 73 -11.80 5.29 -9.46
N ARG A 74 -10.83 5.01 -8.60
CA ARG A 74 -11.01 4.24 -7.36
C ARG A 74 -10.90 5.16 -6.16
N TYR A 75 -11.46 4.73 -5.04
CA TYR A 75 -11.44 5.48 -3.79
C TYR A 75 -10.82 4.67 -2.66
N ASP A 76 -9.79 3.92 -2.96
CA ASP A 76 -9.09 3.09 -1.98
C ASP A 76 -8.65 3.95 -0.80
N CYS A 77 -8.85 3.43 0.42
CA CYS A 77 -8.18 3.97 1.57
C CYS A 77 -6.73 3.48 1.57
N VAL A 78 -5.79 4.38 1.76
CA VAL A 78 -4.36 4.05 1.73
C VAL A 78 -3.73 4.44 3.06
N PHE A 79 -3.04 3.48 3.67
CA PHE A 79 -2.31 3.63 4.91
C PHE A 79 -0.82 3.44 4.68
N GLU A 80 -0.03 4.09 5.51
CA GLU A 80 1.41 3.91 5.59
C GLU A 80 1.78 3.41 6.98
N LEU A 81 2.43 2.28 7.05
CA LEU A 81 3.13 1.83 8.24
C LEU A 81 4.56 2.37 8.20
N ALA A 82 4.78 3.44 8.94
CA ALA A 82 6.05 4.16 8.97
C ALA A 82 6.87 3.79 10.20
N GLY A 83 8.15 3.49 9.98
CA GLY A 83 9.09 3.15 11.02
C GLY A 83 9.42 1.67 11.11
N ARG A 84 10.33 1.35 12.00
CA ARG A 84 10.80 -0.04 12.17
C ARG A 84 9.75 -0.89 12.89
N GLY A 85 9.65 -2.15 12.49
CA GLY A 85 8.82 -3.14 13.15
C GLY A 85 7.48 -3.39 12.45
N TRP A 86 7.22 -2.80 11.29
CA TRP A 86 6.01 -3.11 10.53
C TRP A 86 5.95 -4.59 10.10
N VAL A 87 7.10 -5.24 9.89
CA VAL A 87 7.16 -6.68 9.61
C VAL A 87 6.54 -7.49 10.75
N GLU A 88 6.92 -7.18 12.00
CA GLU A 88 6.36 -7.84 13.18
C GLU A 88 4.85 -7.60 13.31
N LEU A 89 4.41 -6.36 13.12
CA LEU A 89 2.98 -6.03 13.14
C LEU A 89 2.21 -6.84 12.10
N MET A 90 2.72 -6.91 10.87
CA MET A 90 2.06 -7.61 9.79
C MET A 90 1.97 -9.13 10.01
N THR A 91 2.88 -9.74 10.79
CA THR A 91 2.77 -11.17 11.13
C THR A 91 1.53 -11.50 11.96
N HIS A 92 0.96 -10.52 12.66
CA HIS A 92 -0.30 -10.68 13.42
C HIS A 92 -1.54 -10.56 12.52
N LEU A 93 -1.40 -9.99 11.33
CA LEU A 93 -2.52 -9.59 10.49
C LEU A 93 -2.59 -10.33 9.15
N CYS A 94 -1.50 -10.95 8.72
CA CYS A 94 -1.39 -11.59 7.42
C CYS A 94 -0.51 -12.84 7.51
N GLN A 95 -0.86 -13.85 6.71
CA GLN A 95 -0.11 -15.13 6.68
C GLN A 95 1.16 -15.08 5.82
N TYR A 96 1.37 -13.99 5.07
CA TYR A 96 2.55 -13.84 4.23
C TYR A 96 3.82 -13.63 5.10
N ASP A 97 4.93 -14.23 4.70
CA ASP A 97 6.23 -14.01 5.36
C ASP A 97 6.87 -12.71 4.86
N PHE A 98 6.62 -11.62 5.56
CA PHE A 98 7.09 -10.28 5.19
C PHE A 98 8.61 -10.09 5.23
N ARG A 99 9.35 -11.06 5.78
CA ARG A 99 10.82 -11.06 5.69
C ARG A 99 11.31 -11.24 4.25
N GLN A 100 10.45 -11.78 3.38
CA GLN A 100 10.72 -11.96 1.95
C GLN A 100 10.39 -10.74 1.11
N LEU A 101 9.58 -9.81 1.62
CA LEU A 101 9.18 -8.62 0.87
C LEU A 101 10.33 -7.61 0.81
N GLN A 102 10.85 -7.40 -0.39
CA GLN A 102 11.95 -6.47 -0.62
C GLN A 102 11.44 -5.06 -0.98
N PRO A 103 12.25 -4.00 -0.75
CA PRO A 103 11.92 -2.67 -1.24
C PRO A 103 11.63 -2.68 -2.75
N GLY A 104 10.51 -2.09 -3.14
CA GLY A 104 10.00 -2.11 -4.51
C GLY A 104 9.03 -3.24 -4.83
N ASP A 105 8.85 -4.19 -3.93
CA ASP A 105 7.91 -5.29 -4.15
C ASP A 105 6.45 -4.86 -3.96
N TRP A 106 5.62 -5.37 -4.84
CA TRP A 106 4.16 -5.28 -4.81
C TRP A 106 3.56 -6.64 -4.44
N LEU A 107 2.57 -6.62 -3.56
CA LEU A 107 1.88 -7.82 -3.12
C LEU A 107 0.38 -7.57 -3.06
N MET A 108 -0.41 -8.47 -3.63
CA MET A 108 -1.86 -8.53 -3.43
C MET A 108 -2.18 -9.70 -2.51
N THR A 109 -2.81 -9.42 -1.39
CA THR A 109 -3.05 -10.40 -0.32
C THR A 109 -4.27 -10.02 0.51
N SER A 110 -4.48 -10.73 1.60
CA SER A 110 -5.48 -10.41 2.62
C SER A 110 -4.78 -10.10 3.94
N ALA A 111 -5.04 -8.93 4.50
CA ALA A 111 -4.59 -8.54 5.83
C ALA A 111 -5.77 -8.24 6.73
N ALA A 112 -5.75 -8.75 7.97
CA ALA A 112 -6.88 -8.65 8.90
C ALA A 112 -8.22 -9.15 8.30
N GLY A 113 -8.18 -10.12 7.39
CA GLY A 113 -9.35 -10.64 6.67
C GLY A 113 -9.83 -9.79 5.50
N VAL A 114 -9.17 -8.70 5.16
CA VAL A 114 -9.54 -7.76 4.10
C VAL A 114 -8.58 -7.87 2.92
N SER A 115 -9.13 -8.00 1.71
CA SER A 115 -8.32 -7.96 0.48
C SER A 115 -7.67 -6.60 0.33
N CYS A 116 -6.36 -6.59 0.13
CA CYS A 116 -5.57 -5.38 0.02
C CYS A 116 -4.40 -5.55 -0.96
N TRP A 117 -3.87 -4.43 -1.39
CA TRP A 117 -2.56 -4.37 -2.02
C TRP A 117 -1.54 -3.78 -1.04
N LEU A 118 -0.30 -4.21 -1.15
CA LEU A 118 0.83 -3.77 -0.34
C LEU A 118 1.97 -3.36 -1.25
N TYR A 119 2.70 -2.33 -0.86
CA TYR A 119 3.92 -1.90 -1.53
C TYR A 119 4.99 -1.50 -0.52
N HIS A 120 6.16 -2.13 -0.63
CA HIS A 120 7.31 -1.77 0.20
C HIS A 120 8.07 -0.62 -0.47
N GLU A 121 7.96 0.57 0.07
CA GLU A 121 8.58 1.78 -0.49
C GLU A 121 10.11 1.68 -0.49
N ILE A 122 10.72 2.05 -1.61
CA ILE A 122 12.17 1.92 -1.81
C ILE A 122 12.94 2.90 -0.92
N GLU A 123 12.55 4.17 -0.90
CA GLU A 123 13.30 5.22 -0.22
C GLU A 123 13.03 5.24 1.29
N SER A 124 11.79 5.18 1.70
CA SER A 124 11.41 5.28 3.10
C SER A 124 11.56 3.95 3.86
N GLY A 125 11.47 2.84 3.17
CA GLY A 125 11.35 1.51 3.76
C GLY A 125 10.03 1.26 4.48
N ASN A 126 9.05 2.14 4.31
CA ASN A 126 7.72 2.02 4.88
C ASN A 126 6.87 1.03 4.06
N LEU A 127 5.78 0.55 4.65
CA LEU A 127 4.81 -0.28 3.95
C LEU A 127 3.56 0.54 3.65
N LEU A 128 3.21 0.67 2.37
CA LEU A 128 1.91 1.17 1.93
C LEU A 128 0.90 0.03 1.86
N ILE A 129 -0.32 0.30 2.29
CA ILE A 129 -1.44 -0.64 2.29
C ILE A 129 -2.65 0.06 1.72
N GLY A 130 -3.25 -0.53 0.69
CA GLY A 130 -4.48 0.00 0.12
C GLY A 130 -5.60 -1.04 0.12
N ALA A 131 -6.81 -0.59 0.42
CA ALA A 131 -7.99 -1.44 0.50
C ALA A 131 -9.25 -0.68 0.07
N ASP A 132 -10.35 -1.42 -0.08
CA ASP A 132 -11.66 -0.83 -0.31
C ASP A 132 -12.03 0.14 0.81
N PRO A 133 -12.57 1.33 0.50
CA PRO A 133 -12.87 2.36 1.49
C PRO A 133 -13.91 1.94 2.53
N GLY A 134 -14.75 0.96 2.23
CA GLY A 134 -15.70 0.39 3.18
C GLY A 134 -15.05 -0.25 4.41
N TYR A 135 -13.79 -0.68 4.29
CA TYR A 135 -13.03 -1.27 5.39
C TYR A 135 -12.15 -0.28 6.15
N ARG A 136 -12.15 0.99 5.78
CA ARG A 136 -11.27 2.01 6.36
C ARG A 136 -11.30 2.02 7.89
N HIS A 137 -12.49 2.14 8.46
CA HIS A 137 -12.65 2.23 9.91
C HIS A 137 -12.21 0.94 10.63
N TYR A 138 -12.63 -0.20 10.12
CA TYR A 138 -12.22 -1.51 10.63
C TYR A 138 -10.70 -1.70 10.62
N LEU A 139 -10.03 -1.33 9.53
CA LEU A 139 -8.59 -1.46 9.41
C LEU A 139 -7.84 -0.53 10.38
N ILE A 140 -8.29 0.71 10.54
CA ILE A 140 -7.71 1.65 11.51
C ILE A 140 -7.80 1.07 12.92
N GLU A 141 -8.96 0.60 13.33
CA GLU A 141 -9.15 0.02 14.68
C GLU A 141 -8.29 -1.23 14.89
N THR A 142 -8.27 -2.13 13.91
CA THR A 142 -7.54 -3.40 14.02
C THR A 142 -6.02 -3.17 14.04
N PHE A 143 -5.49 -2.34 13.15
CA PHE A 143 -4.06 -2.02 13.14
C PHE A 143 -3.63 -1.27 14.40
N SER A 144 -4.45 -0.33 14.88
CA SER A 144 -4.17 0.42 16.10
C SER A 144 -4.14 -0.49 17.32
N ALA A 145 -5.07 -1.43 17.42
CA ALA A 145 -5.08 -2.40 18.54
C ALA A 145 -3.80 -3.24 18.58
N VAL A 146 -3.34 -3.74 17.43
CA VAL A 146 -2.08 -4.52 17.38
C VAL A 146 -0.86 -3.65 17.68
N LEU A 147 -0.86 -2.39 17.22
CA LEU A 147 0.21 -1.43 17.56
C LEU A 147 0.30 -1.18 19.06
N ASP A 148 -0.83 -1.01 19.73
CA ASP A 148 -0.90 -0.79 21.17
C ASP A 148 -0.39 -2.01 21.93
N ASP A 149 -0.80 -3.21 21.55
CA ASP A 149 -0.34 -4.46 22.15
C ASP A 149 1.17 -4.66 22.01
N LEU A 150 1.72 -4.41 20.84
CA LEU A 150 3.16 -4.50 20.60
C LEU A 150 3.95 -3.45 21.41
N SER A 151 3.40 -2.26 21.55
CA SER A 151 4.02 -1.18 22.34
C SER A 151 4.01 -1.51 23.84
N ALA A 152 2.94 -2.08 24.36
CA ALA A 152 2.83 -2.51 25.74
C ALA A 152 3.80 -3.67 26.07
N THR A 153 3.97 -4.61 25.14
CA THR A 153 4.88 -5.74 25.30
C THR A 153 6.35 -5.31 25.31
N ARG A 154 6.69 -4.28 24.55
CA ARG A 154 8.06 -3.76 24.46
C ARG A 154 8.46 -2.88 25.64
N ASN A 155 7.48 -2.28 26.34
CA ASN A 155 7.68 -1.45 27.53
C ASN A 155 6.90 -2.04 28.73
N PRO A 156 7.34 -3.15 29.31
CA PRO A 156 6.74 -3.63 30.55
C PRO A 156 7.18 -2.70 31.68
N THR A 157 6.58 -1.50 31.77
CA THR A 157 6.83 -0.59 32.88
C THR A 157 6.12 -1.11 34.11
N GLY A 158 6.94 -1.64 35.06
CA GLY A 158 6.72 -1.44 36.47
C GLY A 158 5.46 -2.07 37.06
N GLY A 159 5.47 -3.37 37.12
CA GLY A 159 4.79 -4.00 38.24
C GLY A 159 5.82 -4.19 39.33
N ALA A 160 5.71 -3.41 40.40
CA ALA A 160 6.02 -3.86 41.73
C ALA A 160 6.31 -2.70 42.65
N SER A 161 5.42 -2.42 43.48
CA SER A 161 5.73 -2.08 44.88
C SER A 161 4.68 -2.72 45.73
#